data_90b135ec3b4b4e4c69dbfdacdeb6a179
#
_entry.id   90b135ec3b4b4e4c69dbfdacdeb6a179
#
_cell.length_a   1.000
_cell.length_b   1.000
_cell.length_c   1.000
_cell.angle_alpha   90.00
_cell.angle_beta   90.00
_cell.angle_gamma   90.00
#
_symmetry.space_group_name_H-M   'P 1'
#
loop_
_entity.id
_entity.type
_entity.pdbx_description
1 polymer ?
#
loop_
_entity_poly.entity_id
_entity_poly.type
_entity_poly.pdbx_seq_one_letter_code
_entity_poly.pdbx_strand_id
1 'polypeptide(L)'
;SAEAGRSIELHVVVTQINPSNGVETVLETFEFLSKAGNGKRADGTNIYYRDVINEKSEYIWSINHPAIGTNWGTNLVTTVSGAEVATSFATIGSDALTRPFGGGNDGATPTAGQVTQSYDLFSDPDSTDVTLVMTGEWGDITSGSTVQTSVISMCETRKDAVALISPPTSTVLGNNP
;
A
#
# COMPACT_ATOMS: atom_id res chain seq x y z
N SER A 1 -11.24 -10.89 23.93
CA SER A 1 -12.64 -11.24 23.74
C SER A 1 -13.36 -9.99 23.27
N ALA A 2 -13.93 -10.02 22.08
CA ALA A 2 -14.93 -9.04 21.73
C ALA A 2 -15.89 -8.98 22.91
N GLU A 3 -16.18 -7.80 23.43
CA GLU A 3 -17.36 -7.68 24.24
C GLU A 3 -18.49 -8.17 23.36
N ALA A 4 -18.91 -9.37 23.70
CA ALA A 4 -19.89 -10.09 22.94
C ALA A 4 -21.14 -9.24 22.87
N GLY A 5 -21.51 -8.78 21.72
CA GLY A 5 -22.83 -8.35 21.67
C GLY A 5 -23.28 -7.47 20.53
N ARG A 6 -22.41 -6.84 19.79
CA ARG A 6 -22.90 -6.07 18.66
C ARG A 6 -22.46 -6.72 17.35
N SER A 7 -23.43 -7.24 16.60
CA SER A 7 -23.19 -7.80 15.25
C SER A 7 -22.52 -6.84 14.28
N ILE A 8 -22.50 -5.55 14.64
CA ILE A 8 -21.92 -4.45 13.86
C ILE A 8 -20.45 -4.20 14.16
N GLU A 9 -19.89 -4.78 15.21
CA GLU A 9 -18.52 -4.53 15.66
C GLU A 9 -17.58 -5.71 15.38
N LEU A 10 -16.31 -5.42 15.24
CA LEU A 10 -15.23 -6.40 15.10
C LEU A 10 -13.93 -5.89 15.70
N HIS A 11 -13.04 -6.83 15.98
CA HIS A 11 -11.63 -6.53 16.33
C HIS A 11 -10.75 -7.10 15.25
N VAL A 12 -9.67 -6.39 14.93
CA VAL A 12 -8.65 -6.86 13.99
C VAL A 12 -7.30 -6.85 14.71
N VAL A 13 -6.63 -7.98 14.66
CA VAL A 13 -5.27 -8.14 15.19
C VAL A 13 -4.36 -8.54 14.05
N VAL A 14 -3.30 -7.80 13.87
CA VAL A 14 -2.27 -8.08 12.87
C VAL A 14 -1.11 -8.75 13.59
N THR A 15 -0.73 -9.93 13.14
CA THR A 15 0.34 -10.71 13.74
C THR A 15 1.37 -11.10 12.72
N GLN A 16 2.61 -11.24 13.16
CA GLN A 16 3.71 -11.79 12.39
C GLN A 16 4.06 -13.16 12.93
N ILE A 17 4.12 -14.15 12.05
CA ILE A 17 4.58 -15.49 12.38
C ILE A 17 6.03 -15.61 11.94
N ASN A 18 6.93 -15.88 12.89
CA ASN A 18 8.32 -16.12 12.58
C ASN A 18 8.46 -17.46 11.82
N PRO A 19 8.97 -17.46 10.58
CA PRO A 19 9.01 -18.66 9.75
C PRO A 19 9.97 -19.73 10.30
N SER A 20 10.94 -19.36 11.14
CA SER A 20 11.94 -20.29 11.67
C SER A 20 11.48 -21.07 12.90
N ASN A 21 10.60 -20.49 13.71
CA ASN A 21 10.19 -21.10 15.00
C ASN A 21 8.68 -21.09 15.22
N GLY A 22 7.90 -20.53 14.31
CA GLY A 22 6.43 -20.44 14.41
C GLY A 22 5.91 -19.51 15.50
N VAL A 23 6.76 -18.71 16.13
CA VAL A 23 6.33 -17.78 17.18
C VAL A 23 5.53 -16.65 16.55
N GLU A 24 4.36 -16.42 17.11
CA GLU A 24 3.46 -15.36 16.71
C GLU A 24 3.70 -14.11 17.57
N THR A 25 3.89 -12.96 16.91
CA THR A 25 4.07 -11.67 17.55
C THR A 25 2.96 -10.72 17.08
N VAL A 26 2.25 -10.09 18.01
CA VAL A 26 1.24 -9.08 17.68
C VAL A 26 1.96 -7.80 17.26
N LEU A 27 1.61 -7.32 16.06
CA LEU A 27 2.13 -6.07 15.49
C LEU A 27 1.18 -4.92 15.78
N GLU A 28 -0.10 -5.11 15.49
CA GLU A 28 -1.14 -4.09 15.64
C GLU A 28 -2.44 -4.71 16.17
N THR A 29 -3.20 -3.91 16.90
CA THR A 29 -4.54 -4.26 17.37
C THR A 29 -5.49 -3.11 17.14
N PHE A 30 -6.59 -3.39 16.44
CA PHE A 30 -7.68 -2.46 16.22
C PHE A 30 -8.93 -2.98 16.90
N GLU A 31 -9.38 -2.28 17.92
CA GLU A 31 -10.50 -2.68 18.74
C GLU A 31 -11.75 -1.86 18.44
N PHE A 32 -12.92 -2.50 18.58
CA PHE A 32 -14.24 -1.87 18.45
C PHE A 32 -14.43 -1.13 17.12
N LEU A 33 -14.00 -1.76 16.02
CA LEU A 33 -14.25 -1.27 14.68
C LEU A 33 -15.68 -1.57 14.26
N SER A 34 -16.30 -0.66 13.52
CA SER A 34 -17.64 -0.85 12.98
C SER A 34 -17.61 -1.46 11.58
N LYS A 35 -18.55 -2.37 11.31
CA LYS A 35 -18.85 -2.84 9.95
C LYS A 35 -19.68 -1.83 9.15
N ALA A 36 -20.35 -0.89 9.83
CA ALA A 36 -21.19 0.13 9.21
C ALA A 36 -20.33 1.31 8.72
N GLY A 37 -20.60 1.79 7.49
CA GLY A 37 -19.84 2.86 6.86
C GLY A 37 -19.93 4.22 7.57
N ASN A 38 -21.01 4.46 8.31
CA ASN A 38 -21.22 5.66 9.11
C ASN A 38 -20.98 5.44 10.62
N GLY A 39 -20.33 4.33 11.00
CA GLY A 39 -20.05 3.99 12.40
C GLY A 39 -19.18 5.06 13.06
N LYS A 40 -19.66 5.58 14.20
CA LYS A 40 -18.96 6.59 15.00
C LYS A 40 -19.04 6.27 16.48
N ARG A 41 -18.03 6.69 17.23
CA ARG A 41 -18.06 6.72 18.70
C ARG A 41 -18.92 7.90 19.19
N ALA A 42 -19.22 7.93 20.48
CA ALA A 42 -19.97 9.02 21.10
C ALA A 42 -19.29 10.40 20.95
N ASP A 43 -17.98 10.42 20.81
CA ASP A 43 -17.18 11.62 20.57
C ASP A 43 -17.14 12.06 19.08
N GLY A 44 -17.82 11.32 18.19
CA GLY A 44 -17.86 11.58 16.76
C GLY A 44 -16.73 10.96 15.95
N THR A 45 -15.76 10.28 16.59
CA THR A 45 -14.64 9.63 15.91
C THR A 45 -15.13 8.52 14.99
N ASN A 46 -14.64 8.49 13.74
CA ASN A 46 -14.92 7.42 12.79
C ASN A 46 -14.33 6.07 13.29
N ILE A 47 -15.16 5.04 13.30
CA ILE A 47 -14.76 3.68 13.66
C ILE A 47 -15.06 2.65 12.56
N TYR A 48 -15.35 3.11 11.34
CA TYR A 48 -15.51 2.20 10.21
C TYR A 48 -14.20 1.47 9.93
N TYR A 49 -14.25 0.14 9.91
CA TYR A 49 -13.05 -0.71 9.89
C TYR A 49 -12.08 -0.38 8.76
N ARG A 50 -12.61 -0.18 7.54
CA ARG A 50 -11.80 0.11 6.37
C ARG A 50 -11.02 1.42 6.51
N ASP A 51 -11.70 2.46 6.92
CA ASP A 51 -11.12 3.80 6.99
C ASP A 51 -10.09 3.86 8.14
N VAL A 52 -10.42 3.29 9.30
CA VAL A 52 -9.53 3.28 10.47
C VAL A 52 -8.25 2.47 10.18
N ILE A 53 -8.39 1.29 9.56
CA ILE A 53 -7.23 0.47 9.21
C ILE A 53 -6.34 1.22 8.20
N ASN A 54 -6.93 1.75 7.13
CA ASN A 54 -6.18 2.42 6.07
C ASN A 54 -5.52 3.73 6.51
N GLU A 55 -6.04 4.37 7.55
CA GLU A 55 -5.46 5.57 8.13
C GLU A 55 -4.32 5.27 9.12
N LYS A 56 -4.42 4.14 9.85
CA LYS A 56 -3.56 3.92 11.03
C LYS A 56 -2.60 2.74 10.90
N SER A 57 -2.89 1.77 10.02
CA SER A 57 -2.05 0.58 9.89
C SER A 57 -0.80 0.87 9.06
N GLU A 58 0.34 0.36 9.55
CA GLU A 58 1.60 0.34 8.84
C GLU A 58 1.81 -0.96 8.05
N TYR A 59 1.01 -2.01 8.34
CA TYR A 59 1.23 -3.36 7.81
C TYR A 59 0.17 -3.83 6.83
N ILE A 60 -1.09 -3.37 6.98
CA ILE A 60 -2.19 -3.88 6.17
C ILE A 60 -3.01 -2.76 5.55
N TRP A 61 -3.60 -3.07 4.40
CA TRP A 61 -4.57 -2.22 3.74
C TRP A 61 -5.89 -2.97 3.59
N SER A 62 -6.99 -2.37 4.01
CA SER A 62 -8.31 -2.97 3.98
C SER A 62 -9.11 -2.50 2.77
N ILE A 63 -9.76 -3.45 2.10
CA ILE A 63 -10.75 -3.19 1.05
C ILE A 63 -12.17 -3.41 1.60
N ASN A 64 -13.17 -3.09 0.80
CA ASN A 64 -14.55 -3.43 1.15
C ASN A 64 -14.70 -4.94 1.23
N HIS A 65 -15.52 -5.41 2.14
CA HIS A 65 -15.81 -6.83 2.29
C HIS A 65 -16.41 -7.38 0.99
N PRO A 66 -15.81 -8.42 0.38
CA PRO A 66 -16.17 -8.87 -0.97
C PRO A 66 -17.46 -9.69 -1.06
N ALA A 67 -17.98 -10.19 0.07
CA ALA A 67 -19.13 -11.09 0.05
C ALA A 67 -20.45 -10.33 -0.18
N ILE A 68 -21.21 -10.78 -1.17
CA ILE A 68 -22.53 -10.25 -1.48
C ILE A 68 -23.48 -10.52 -0.31
N GLY A 69 -24.31 -9.52 0.04
CA GLY A 69 -25.32 -9.66 1.10
C GLY A 69 -24.80 -9.57 2.53
N THR A 70 -23.54 -9.19 2.74
CA THR A 70 -22.96 -9.01 4.07
C THR A 70 -23.34 -7.70 4.74
N ASN A 71 -23.84 -6.75 3.99
CA ASN A 71 -24.15 -5.37 4.42
C ASN A 71 -22.95 -4.56 4.96
N TRP A 72 -21.76 -5.11 4.98
CA TRP A 72 -20.56 -4.40 5.42
C TRP A 72 -20.32 -3.15 4.56
N GLY A 73 -20.11 -2.02 5.20
CA GLY A 73 -20.01 -0.70 4.54
C GLY A 73 -21.36 0.01 4.36
N THR A 74 -22.49 -0.69 4.55
CA THR A 74 -23.80 -0.05 4.55
C THR A 74 -23.94 0.86 5.78
N ASN A 75 -24.61 1.98 5.62
CA ASN A 75 -24.85 2.89 6.73
C ASN A 75 -25.93 2.35 7.65
N LEU A 76 -25.74 2.55 8.95
CA LEU A 76 -26.79 2.42 9.93
C LEU A 76 -27.87 3.47 9.64
N VAL A 77 -29.12 3.03 9.69
CA VAL A 77 -30.28 3.93 9.53
C VAL A 77 -30.77 4.33 10.90
N THR A 78 -30.84 5.61 11.15
CA THR A 78 -31.44 6.15 12.36
C THR A 78 -32.93 6.31 12.14
N THR A 79 -33.75 5.71 13.00
CA THR A 79 -35.20 5.92 12.93
C THR A 79 -35.58 7.35 13.33
N VAL A 80 -36.82 7.75 12.95
CA VAL A 80 -37.40 9.04 13.36
C VAL A 80 -37.43 9.24 14.88
N SER A 81 -37.36 8.16 15.65
CA SER A 81 -37.28 8.15 17.13
C SER A 81 -35.84 8.26 17.67
N GLY A 82 -34.84 8.40 16.80
CA GLY A 82 -33.43 8.47 17.22
C GLY A 82 -32.78 7.12 17.58
N ALA A 83 -33.52 6.02 17.47
CA ALA A 83 -32.95 4.69 17.64
C ALA A 83 -32.29 4.22 16.36
N GLU A 84 -31.05 3.74 16.45
CA GLU A 84 -30.39 3.08 15.31
C GLU A 84 -31.12 1.77 15.03
N VAL A 85 -31.62 1.62 13.80
CA VAL A 85 -32.09 0.32 13.31
C VAL A 85 -30.86 -0.43 12.83
N ALA A 86 -30.48 -1.44 13.57
CA ALA A 86 -29.41 -2.33 13.20
C ALA A 86 -29.74 -3.03 11.89
N THR A 87 -29.12 -2.62 10.81
CA THR A 87 -29.02 -3.44 9.62
C THR A 87 -28.27 -4.71 10.02
N SER A 88 -28.80 -5.87 9.65
CA SER A 88 -28.11 -7.13 9.97
C SER A 88 -26.83 -7.22 9.17
N PHE A 89 -25.69 -7.16 9.84
CA PHE A 89 -24.38 -7.40 9.24
C PHE A 89 -24.01 -8.87 9.39
N ALA A 90 -23.47 -9.47 8.32
CA ALA A 90 -22.97 -10.83 8.41
C ALA A 90 -21.84 -10.92 9.45
N THR A 91 -21.88 -11.98 10.25
CA THR A 91 -20.82 -12.30 11.20
C THR A 91 -19.69 -13.05 10.51
N ILE A 92 -18.47 -12.88 11.02
CA ILE A 92 -17.28 -13.63 10.51
C ILE A 92 -17.32 -15.08 11.04
N GLY A 93 -18.16 -15.37 12.02
CA GLY A 93 -18.28 -16.62 12.76
C GLY A 93 -18.28 -16.37 14.27
N SER A 94 -18.47 -17.42 15.06
CA SER A 94 -18.44 -17.34 16.52
C SER A 94 -17.04 -17.29 17.11
N ASP A 95 -16.04 -17.74 16.34
CA ASP A 95 -14.65 -17.85 16.78
C ASP A 95 -13.75 -16.86 16.03
N ALA A 96 -12.57 -16.61 16.59
CA ALA A 96 -11.56 -15.79 15.94
C ALA A 96 -11.17 -16.41 14.58
N LEU A 97 -11.28 -15.62 13.52
CA LEU A 97 -10.90 -16.03 12.18
C LEU A 97 -9.46 -15.63 11.92
N THR A 98 -8.54 -16.59 11.89
CA THR A 98 -7.15 -16.36 11.49
C THR A 98 -7.01 -16.65 10.00
N ARG A 99 -6.43 -15.72 9.27
CA ARG A 99 -6.13 -15.85 7.83
C ARG A 99 -4.70 -15.39 7.57
N PRO A 100 -3.80 -16.28 7.17
CA PRO A 100 -2.47 -15.87 6.74
C PRO A 100 -2.54 -15.16 5.40
N PHE A 101 -1.73 -14.14 5.22
CA PHE A 101 -1.45 -13.60 3.90
C PHE A 101 -0.60 -14.59 3.11
N GLY A 102 -0.93 -14.76 1.86
CA GLY A 102 -0.23 -15.68 0.96
C GLY A 102 -0.32 -15.21 -0.48
N GLY A 103 0.49 -15.82 -1.35
CA GLY A 103 0.49 -15.48 -2.78
C GLY A 103 1.11 -14.11 -3.10
N GLY A 104 1.81 -13.52 -2.15
CA GLY A 104 2.61 -12.32 -2.40
C GLY A 104 3.70 -12.62 -3.44
N ASN A 105 4.00 -11.64 -4.27
CA ASN A 105 5.07 -11.67 -5.26
C ASN A 105 5.73 -10.29 -5.26
N ASP A 106 7.04 -10.26 -5.30
CA ASP A 106 7.84 -9.02 -5.34
C ASP A 106 7.63 -8.20 -6.63
N GLY A 107 6.76 -8.69 -7.50
CA GLY A 107 6.53 -8.11 -8.80
C GLY A 107 7.60 -8.52 -9.83
N ALA A 108 7.41 -8.12 -11.06
CA ALA A 108 8.39 -8.31 -12.12
C ALA A 108 9.44 -7.20 -12.05
N THR A 109 10.67 -7.52 -12.46
CA THR A 109 11.69 -6.49 -12.70
C THR A 109 11.13 -5.43 -13.65
N PRO A 110 11.20 -4.14 -13.32
CA PRO A 110 10.68 -3.10 -14.19
C PRO A 110 11.38 -3.14 -15.56
N THR A 111 10.64 -2.80 -16.61
CA THR A 111 11.19 -2.63 -17.94
C THR A 111 11.91 -1.29 -18.09
N ALA A 112 12.83 -1.17 -19.05
CA ALA A 112 13.49 0.11 -19.35
C ALA A 112 12.49 1.24 -19.62
N GLY A 113 11.37 0.94 -20.29
CA GLY A 113 10.30 1.91 -20.55
C GLY A 113 9.60 2.40 -19.27
N GLN A 114 9.35 1.52 -18.32
CA GLN A 114 8.77 1.91 -17.02
C GLN A 114 9.73 2.79 -16.22
N VAL A 115 11.01 2.44 -16.24
CA VAL A 115 12.05 3.25 -15.56
C VAL A 115 12.20 4.62 -16.25
N THR A 116 12.19 4.68 -17.56
CA THR A 116 12.20 5.94 -18.31
C THR A 116 11.02 6.82 -17.93
N GLN A 117 9.79 6.26 -17.90
CA GLN A 117 8.61 6.99 -17.46
C GLN A 117 8.72 7.52 -16.02
N SER A 118 9.42 6.81 -15.15
CA SER A 118 9.67 7.29 -13.79
C SER A 118 10.61 8.50 -13.76
N TYR A 119 11.62 8.54 -14.63
CA TYR A 119 12.48 9.72 -14.78
C TYR A 119 11.76 10.90 -15.43
N ASP A 120 10.81 10.65 -16.34
CA ASP A 120 10.01 11.70 -17.00
C ASP A 120 9.19 12.53 -15.99
N LEU A 121 8.87 11.98 -14.82
CA LEU A 121 8.21 12.72 -13.74
C LEU A 121 9.06 13.88 -13.20
N PHE A 122 10.36 13.84 -13.42
CA PHE A 122 11.32 14.87 -13.02
C PHE A 122 11.71 15.80 -14.16
N SER A 123 11.04 15.74 -15.30
CA SER A 123 11.40 16.52 -16.50
C SER A 123 11.08 18.02 -16.37
N ASP A 124 10.12 18.37 -15.54
CA ASP A 124 9.69 19.75 -15.32
C ASP A 124 10.50 20.41 -14.18
N PRO A 125 11.36 21.42 -14.48
CA PRO A 125 12.17 22.09 -13.46
C PRO A 125 11.33 22.91 -12.47
N ASP A 126 10.14 23.36 -12.87
CA ASP A 126 9.28 24.19 -12.02
C ASP A 126 8.53 23.37 -10.96
N SER A 127 8.32 22.07 -11.22
CA SER A 127 7.59 21.19 -10.32
C SER A 127 8.48 20.48 -9.30
N THR A 128 9.75 20.23 -9.65
CA THR A 128 10.66 19.44 -8.81
C THR A 128 12.09 19.95 -8.91
N ASP A 129 12.67 20.32 -7.79
CA ASP A 129 14.08 20.73 -7.69
C ASP A 129 15.00 19.49 -7.63
N VAL A 130 15.73 19.24 -8.72
CA VAL A 130 16.68 18.13 -8.86
C VAL A 130 17.99 18.62 -9.41
N THR A 131 19.07 18.41 -8.68
CA THR A 131 20.42 18.86 -9.09
C THR A 131 21.26 17.73 -9.67
N LEU A 132 21.03 16.48 -9.22
CA LEU A 132 21.82 15.31 -9.60
C LEU A 132 20.91 14.12 -9.90
N VAL A 133 21.15 13.48 -11.04
CA VAL A 133 20.42 12.28 -11.46
C VAL A 133 21.39 11.14 -11.72
N MET A 134 21.13 9.99 -11.13
CA MET A 134 21.95 8.78 -11.27
C MET A 134 21.09 7.64 -11.81
N THR A 135 21.62 6.85 -12.74
CA THR A 135 20.91 5.72 -13.34
C THR A 135 21.05 4.43 -12.55
N GLY A 136 21.91 4.36 -11.53
CA GLY A 136 22.13 3.17 -10.73
C GLY A 136 22.52 1.95 -11.57
N GLU A 137 21.95 0.78 -11.24
CA GLU A 137 22.22 -0.48 -11.91
C GLU A 137 21.83 -0.52 -13.40
N TRP A 138 21.00 0.43 -13.84
CA TRP A 138 20.57 0.50 -15.24
C TRP A 138 21.71 0.83 -16.21
N GLY A 139 22.87 1.19 -15.71
CA GLY A 139 24.08 1.32 -16.52
C GLY A 139 24.60 0.01 -17.09
N ASP A 140 24.37 -1.13 -16.41
CA ASP A 140 25.03 -2.43 -16.70
C ASP A 140 24.13 -3.48 -17.36
N ILE A 141 22.88 -3.17 -17.64
CA ILE A 141 21.94 -4.12 -18.27
C ILE A 141 21.74 -3.82 -19.75
N THR A 142 21.33 -4.83 -20.51
CA THR A 142 21.16 -4.76 -21.97
C THR A 142 20.27 -3.59 -22.44
N SER A 143 19.28 -3.22 -21.65
CA SER A 143 18.36 -2.10 -21.92
C SER A 143 18.78 -0.79 -21.23
N GLY A 144 19.91 -0.77 -20.57
CA GLY A 144 20.42 0.37 -19.79
C GLY A 144 20.70 1.60 -20.64
N SER A 145 21.15 1.40 -21.87
CA SER A 145 21.41 2.49 -22.82
C SER A 145 20.16 3.34 -23.10
N THR A 146 18.98 2.74 -23.14
CA THR A 146 17.71 3.47 -23.32
C THR A 146 17.43 4.40 -22.14
N VAL A 147 17.61 3.90 -20.92
CA VAL A 147 17.42 4.69 -19.69
C VAL A 147 18.47 5.80 -19.61
N GLN A 148 19.72 5.49 -19.88
CA GLN A 148 20.80 6.46 -19.88
C GLN A 148 20.55 7.60 -20.87
N THR A 149 20.17 7.27 -22.11
CA THR A 149 19.84 8.28 -23.13
C THR A 149 18.67 9.16 -22.70
N SER A 150 17.64 8.58 -22.11
CA SER A 150 16.49 9.34 -21.60
C SER A 150 16.90 10.30 -20.49
N VAL A 151 17.69 9.84 -19.52
CA VAL A 151 18.19 10.69 -18.42
C VAL A 151 19.08 11.83 -18.94
N ILE A 152 19.96 11.55 -19.91
CA ILE A 152 20.77 12.59 -20.54
C ILE A 152 19.88 13.64 -21.21
N SER A 153 18.92 13.21 -22.05
CA SER A 153 18.00 14.11 -22.74
C SER A 153 17.14 14.94 -21.76
N MET A 154 16.72 14.35 -20.65
CA MET A 154 16.02 15.06 -19.60
C MET A 154 16.90 16.16 -18.99
N CYS A 155 18.14 15.86 -18.61
CA CYS A 155 19.07 16.84 -18.05
C CYS A 155 19.43 17.94 -19.07
N GLU A 156 19.55 17.59 -20.34
CA GLU A 156 19.78 18.57 -21.43
C GLU A 156 18.60 19.53 -21.62
N THR A 157 17.38 19.04 -21.41
CA THR A 157 16.16 19.86 -21.48
C THR A 157 16.03 20.76 -20.26
N ARG A 158 16.25 20.22 -19.08
CA ARG A 158 16.15 20.95 -17.80
C ARG A 158 17.24 22.02 -17.66
N LYS A 159 18.49 21.71 -17.98
CA LYS A 159 19.67 22.57 -17.84
C LYS A 159 20.05 22.96 -16.40
N ASP A 160 19.34 22.46 -15.40
CA ASP A 160 19.58 22.70 -13.97
C ASP A 160 20.05 21.44 -13.23
N ALA A 161 20.11 20.30 -13.93
CA ALA A 161 20.52 19.01 -13.38
C ALA A 161 21.70 18.39 -14.14
N VAL A 162 22.50 17.59 -13.43
CA VAL A 162 23.62 16.83 -13.98
C VAL A 162 23.33 15.34 -13.92
N ALA A 163 23.49 14.63 -15.06
CA ALA A 163 23.39 13.19 -15.14
C ALA A 163 24.73 12.52 -14.83
N LEU A 164 24.76 11.61 -13.85
CA LEU A 164 25.89 10.70 -13.65
C LEU A 164 25.53 9.33 -14.23
N ILE A 165 26.21 8.99 -15.32
CA ILE A 165 25.97 7.76 -16.07
C ILE A 165 27.10 6.77 -15.79
N SER A 166 26.72 5.56 -15.38
CA SER A 166 27.66 4.43 -15.25
C SER A 166 27.67 3.63 -16.55
N PRO A 167 28.81 3.53 -17.24
CA PRO A 167 28.89 2.68 -18.44
C PRO A 167 28.72 1.21 -18.07
N PRO A 168 28.19 0.36 -18.97
CA PRO A 168 28.08 -1.07 -18.74
C PRO A 168 29.44 -1.70 -18.46
N THR A 169 29.49 -2.62 -17.48
CA THR A 169 30.73 -3.34 -17.12
C THR A 169 31.35 -4.05 -18.32
N SER A 170 30.50 -4.58 -19.22
CA SER A 170 30.93 -5.21 -20.47
C SER A 170 31.67 -4.29 -21.43
N THR A 171 31.45 -2.99 -21.35
CA THR A 171 32.12 -1.99 -22.18
C THR A 171 33.45 -1.53 -21.57
N VAL A 172 33.60 -1.66 -20.26
CA VAL A 172 34.77 -1.19 -19.51
C VAL A 172 35.76 -2.32 -19.23
N LEU A 173 35.22 -3.51 -18.88
CA LEU A 173 36.05 -4.71 -18.61
C LEU A 173 36.27 -5.48 -19.90
N GLY A 174 37.51 -5.56 -20.35
CA GLY A 174 37.92 -6.35 -21.52
C GLY A 174 38.22 -5.55 -22.78
N ASN A 175 37.92 -4.27 -22.82
CA ASN A 175 38.44 -3.34 -23.83
C ASN A 175 39.75 -2.74 -23.30
N ASN A 176 40.85 -3.42 -23.59
CA ASN A 176 42.17 -2.82 -23.40
C ASN A 176 42.33 -1.75 -24.49
N PRO A 177 42.72 -0.49 -24.20
CA PRO A 177 42.92 0.54 -25.17
C PRO A 177 44.10 0.20 -26.10
#